data_fdd10d254d7b069115835a03de15fbc2
#
_entry.id   fdd10d254d7b069115835a03de15fbc2
#
_cell.length_a   1.000
_cell.length_b   1.000
_cell.length_c   1.000
_cell.angle_alpha   90.00
_cell.angle_beta   90.00
_cell.angle_gamma   90.00
#
_symmetry.space_group_name_H-M   'P 1'
#
loop_
_entity.id
_entity.type
_entity.pdbx_description
1 polymer ?
#
loop_
_entity_poly.entity_id
_entity_poly.type
_entity_poly.pdbx_seq_one_letter_code
_entity_poly.pdbx_strand_id
1 'polypeptide(L)'
;MKDLFLKRKQIFRKECIGYLRYVLNDHFVLFLLVLLGFLAFQYNQLLQNFPENHLPIIFLLVIISCLILVWGGIATYLEAPDKLFLIVAEEEVKEHIKKQGLRSFIFWLSVQNFVLILLAPLFLATGVGLPIFALYLLMMGAGKYWLFQRKAN
;
A
#
# COMPACT_ATOMS: atom_id res chain seq x y z
N MET A 1 -3.92 -27.70 10.19
CA MET A 1 -4.42 -26.43 9.64
C MET A 1 -3.32 -25.50 9.10
N LYS A 2 -2.21 -25.29 9.79
CA LYS A 2 -1.08 -24.46 9.30
C LYS A 2 -0.63 -24.81 7.87
N ASP A 3 -0.57 -26.10 7.54
CA ASP A 3 -0.15 -26.59 6.22
C ASP A 3 -1.13 -26.22 5.10
N LEU A 4 -2.42 -26.19 5.39
CA LEU A 4 -3.46 -25.81 4.44
C LEU A 4 -3.35 -24.31 4.06
N PHE A 5 -3.17 -23.43 5.05
CA PHE A 5 -2.96 -22.00 4.80
C PHE A 5 -1.63 -21.72 4.10
N LEU A 6 -0.56 -22.46 4.42
CA LEU A 6 0.72 -22.36 3.74
C LEU A 6 0.59 -22.79 2.27
N LYS A 7 -0.12 -23.88 1.99
CA LYS A 7 -0.36 -24.38 0.63
C LYS A 7 -1.16 -23.38 -0.20
N ARG A 8 -2.26 -22.82 0.35
CA ARG A 8 -3.06 -21.78 -0.33
C ARG A 8 -2.25 -20.52 -0.62
N LYS A 9 -1.45 -20.06 0.34
CA LYS A 9 -0.54 -18.93 0.14
C LYS A 9 0.49 -19.21 -0.97
N GLN A 10 1.00 -20.43 -1.06
CA GLN A 10 1.94 -20.81 -2.13
C GLN A 10 1.25 -20.85 -3.50
N ILE A 11 0.03 -21.39 -3.58
CA ILE A 11 -0.77 -21.41 -4.80
C ILE A 11 -1.04 -19.98 -5.27
N PHE A 12 -1.59 -19.14 -4.41
CA PHE A 12 -1.85 -17.72 -4.71
C PHE A 12 -0.59 -16.99 -5.19
N ARG A 13 0.57 -17.22 -4.53
CA ARG A 13 1.82 -16.60 -4.96
C ARG A 13 2.29 -17.11 -6.32
N LYS A 14 2.13 -18.41 -6.62
CA LYS A 14 2.46 -18.96 -7.94
C LYS A 14 1.58 -18.38 -9.04
N GLU A 15 0.28 -18.24 -8.78
CA GLU A 15 -0.66 -17.62 -9.71
C GLU A 15 -0.31 -16.16 -9.95
N CYS A 16 -0.07 -15.36 -8.89
CA CYS A 16 0.36 -13.96 -9.02
C CYS A 16 1.65 -13.83 -9.84
N ILE A 17 2.65 -14.68 -9.60
CA ILE A 17 3.91 -14.66 -10.37
C ILE A 17 3.65 -15.05 -11.82
N GLY A 18 2.78 -16.04 -12.07
CA GLY A 18 2.39 -16.43 -13.41
C GLY A 18 1.73 -15.28 -14.19
N TYR A 19 0.77 -14.60 -13.58
CA TYR A 19 0.12 -13.41 -14.17
C TYR A 19 1.13 -12.26 -14.38
N LEU A 20 2.00 -12.01 -13.40
CA LEU A 20 3.02 -10.96 -13.52
C LEU A 20 3.96 -11.23 -14.69
N ARG A 21 4.38 -12.48 -14.88
CA ARG A 21 5.26 -12.88 -16.00
C ARG A 21 4.56 -12.72 -17.35
N TYR A 22 3.24 -12.95 -17.39
CA TYR A 22 2.44 -12.79 -18.62
C TYR A 22 2.25 -11.30 -18.94
N VAL A 23 1.95 -10.47 -17.93
CA VAL A 23 1.74 -9.02 -18.09
C VAL A 23 3.07 -8.31 -18.37
N LEU A 24 4.15 -8.68 -17.68
CA LEU A 24 5.49 -8.12 -17.87
C LEU A 24 6.19 -8.77 -19.09
N ASN A 25 5.54 -8.71 -20.25
CA ASN A 25 6.17 -9.03 -21.50
C ASN A 25 7.17 -7.91 -21.89
N ASP A 26 8.19 -8.24 -22.69
CA ASP A 26 9.29 -7.34 -23.08
C ASP A 26 8.77 -6.00 -23.63
N HIS A 27 7.74 -6.00 -24.46
CA HIS A 27 7.12 -4.78 -24.99
C HIS A 27 6.46 -3.92 -23.91
N PHE A 28 5.77 -4.56 -22.95
CA PHE A 28 5.12 -3.85 -21.86
C PHE A 28 6.14 -3.27 -20.86
N VAL A 29 7.23 -3.99 -20.61
CA VAL A 29 8.34 -3.49 -19.77
C VAL A 29 8.98 -2.27 -20.41
N LEU A 30 9.23 -2.31 -21.73
CA LEU A 30 9.79 -1.18 -22.46
C LEU A 30 8.85 0.02 -22.44
N PHE A 31 7.54 -0.20 -22.64
CA PHE A 31 6.53 0.85 -22.50
C PHE A 31 6.52 1.46 -21.09
N LEU A 32 6.58 0.62 -20.03
CA LEU A 32 6.65 1.09 -18.65
C LEU A 32 7.91 1.93 -18.38
N LEU A 33 9.06 1.54 -18.91
CA LEU A 33 10.30 2.30 -18.76
C LEU A 33 10.19 3.69 -19.40
N VAL A 34 9.66 3.77 -20.62
CA VAL A 34 9.42 5.05 -21.31
C VAL A 34 8.42 5.91 -20.53
N LEU A 35 7.32 5.30 -20.08
CA LEU A 35 6.30 6.00 -19.28
C LEU A 35 6.88 6.54 -17.96
N LEU A 36 7.66 5.72 -17.23
CA LEU A 36 8.32 6.14 -16.00
C LEU A 36 9.33 7.26 -16.23
N GLY A 37 10.11 7.19 -17.32
CA GLY A 37 11.02 8.25 -17.71
C GLY A 37 10.29 9.56 -18.03
N PHE A 38 9.18 9.50 -18.76
CA PHE A 38 8.35 10.66 -19.05
C PHE A 38 7.74 11.25 -17.77
N LEU A 39 7.18 10.41 -16.89
CA LEU A 39 6.61 10.88 -15.61
C LEU A 39 7.67 11.52 -14.71
N ALA A 40 8.87 10.94 -14.64
CA ALA A 40 9.98 11.50 -13.89
C ALA A 40 10.42 12.87 -14.44
N PHE A 41 10.45 13.01 -15.76
CA PHE A 41 10.74 14.28 -16.41
C PHE A 41 9.69 15.35 -16.09
N GLN A 42 8.40 15.02 -16.23
CA GLN A 42 7.30 15.93 -15.90
C GLN A 42 7.28 16.32 -14.42
N TYR A 43 7.58 15.35 -13.54
CA TYR A 43 7.70 15.60 -12.11
C TYR A 43 8.83 16.59 -11.79
N ASN A 44 9.99 16.42 -12.43
CA ASN A 44 11.12 17.35 -12.26
C ASN A 44 10.79 18.74 -12.81
N GLN A 45 10.12 18.84 -13.96
CA GLN A 45 9.66 20.11 -14.51
C GLN A 45 8.69 20.84 -13.56
N LEU A 46 7.75 20.09 -12.96
CA LEU A 46 6.81 20.63 -11.98
C LEU A 46 7.53 21.20 -10.76
N LEU A 47 8.59 20.52 -10.28
CA LEU A 47 9.39 21.01 -9.15
C LEU A 47 10.20 22.25 -9.48
N GLN A 48 10.73 22.36 -10.70
CA GLN A 48 11.51 23.52 -11.14
C GLN A 48 10.62 24.76 -11.39
N ASN A 49 9.41 24.54 -11.92
CA ASN A 49 8.44 25.59 -12.21
C ASN A 49 7.24 25.50 -11.26
N PHE A 50 7.53 25.46 -9.95
CA PHE A 50 6.48 25.30 -8.95
C PHE A 50 5.54 26.52 -8.96
N PRO A 51 4.21 26.33 -9.13
CA PRO A 51 3.28 27.44 -9.25
C PRO A 51 3.19 28.24 -7.95
N GLU A 52 3.05 29.56 -8.04
CA GLU A 52 2.90 30.44 -6.87
C GLU A 52 1.66 30.07 -6.04
N ASN A 53 0.59 29.64 -6.70
CA ASN A 53 -0.59 29.14 -6.02
C ASN A 53 -0.44 27.64 -5.69
N HIS A 54 -0.07 27.33 -4.45
CA HIS A 54 0.16 25.96 -3.97
C HIS A 54 -1.12 25.20 -3.63
N LEU A 55 -2.27 25.87 -3.54
CA LEU A 55 -3.53 25.28 -3.10
C LEU A 55 -3.95 24.04 -3.91
N PRO A 56 -3.95 24.04 -5.26
CA PRO A 56 -4.36 22.87 -6.03
C PRO A 56 -3.46 21.65 -5.77
N ILE A 57 -2.16 21.88 -5.60
CA ILE A 57 -1.18 20.81 -5.33
C ILE A 57 -1.39 20.24 -3.94
N ILE A 58 -1.63 21.08 -2.93
CA ILE A 58 -1.93 20.64 -1.57
C ILE A 58 -3.19 19.77 -1.54
N PHE A 59 -4.28 20.20 -2.20
CA PHE A 59 -5.50 19.40 -2.30
C PHE A 59 -5.25 18.03 -2.95
N LEU A 60 -4.50 18.00 -4.03
CA LEU A 60 -4.13 16.76 -4.72
C LEU A 60 -3.31 15.83 -3.81
N LEU A 61 -2.33 16.37 -3.10
CA LEU A 61 -1.51 15.61 -2.14
C LEU A 61 -2.37 15.03 -1.00
N VAL A 62 -3.31 15.80 -0.47
CA VAL A 62 -4.23 15.34 0.58
C VAL A 62 -5.14 14.23 0.05
N ILE A 63 -5.71 14.38 -1.14
CA ILE A 63 -6.57 13.36 -1.76
C ILE A 63 -5.79 12.05 -1.96
N ILE A 64 -4.59 12.11 -2.55
CA ILE A 64 -3.74 10.93 -2.75
C ILE A 64 -3.43 10.27 -1.41
N SER A 65 -3.08 11.05 -0.40
CA SER A 65 -2.76 10.54 0.94
C SER A 65 -3.97 9.86 1.59
N CYS A 66 -5.17 10.43 1.47
CA CYS A 66 -6.40 9.82 1.97
C CYS A 66 -6.73 8.50 1.24
N LEU A 67 -6.57 8.48 -0.09
CA LEU A 67 -6.78 7.26 -0.88
C LEU A 67 -5.83 6.14 -0.43
N ILE A 68 -4.54 6.45 -0.27
CA ILE A 68 -3.53 5.47 0.17
C ILE A 68 -3.79 5.04 1.61
N LEU A 69 -4.27 5.94 2.48
CA LEU A 69 -4.61 5.63 3.86
C LEU A 69 -5.71 4.56 3.94
N VAL A 70 -6.77 4.72 3.16
CA VAL A 70 -7.91 3.79 3.12
C VAL A 70 -7.57 2.50 2.39
N TRP A 71 -6.65 2.56 1.44
CA TRP A 71 -6.25 1.41 0.65
C TRP A 71 -5.51 0.37 1.49
N GLY A 72 -5.91 -0.88 1.34
CA GLY A 72 -5.32 -2.03 2.02
C GLY A 72 -6.36 -2.91 2.69
N GLY A 73 -6.06 -4.19 2.74
CA GLY A 73 -6.90 -5.22 3.35
C GLY A 73 -6.07 -6.29 4.03
N ILE A 74 -6.72 -7.09 4.86
CA ILE A 74 -6.10 -8.23 5.54
C ILE A 74 -6.23 -9.45 4.62
N ALA A 75 -5.09 -9.99 4.17
CA ALA A 75 -5.06 -11.22 3.38
C ALA A 75 -5.14 -12.44 4.32
N THR A 76 -6.36 -12.91 4.61
CA THR A 76 -6.61 -14.03 5.52
C THR A 76 -6.49 -15.40 4.84
N TYR A 77 -6.61 -15.46 3.52
CA TYR A 77 -6.67 -16.71 2.74
C TYR A 77 -7.79 -17.67 3.18
N LEU A 78 -8.84 -17.14 3.83
CA LEU A 78 -10.03 -17.88 4.24
C LEU A 78 -11.03 -17.91 3.08
N GLU A 79 -11.55 -19.11 2.79
CA GLU A 79 -12.61 -19.31 1.82
C GLU A 79 -13.97 -19.44 2.51
N ALA A 80 -15.07 -19.17 1.81
CA ALA A 80 -16.42 -19.24 2.37
C ALA A 80 -16.76 -20.61 3.01
N PRO A 81 -16.34 -21.78 2.45
CA PRO A 81 -16.59 -23.08 3.07
C PRO A 81 -15.87 -23.27 4.41
N ASP A 82 -14.75 -22.58 4.63
CA ASP A 82 -13.96 -22.73 5.84
C ASP A 82 -14.72 -22.26 7.09
N LYS A 83 -15.65 -21.32 6.95
CA LYS A 83 -16.45 -20.78 8.07
C LYS A 83 -17.20 -21.90 8.83
N LEU A 84 -17.64 -22.93 8.14
CA LEU A 84 -18.36 -24.06 8.75
C LEU A 84 -17.43 -25.02 9.49
N PHE A 85 -16.21 -25.22 8.98
CA PHE A 85 -15.25 -26.17 9.55
C PHE A 85 -14.35 -25.57 10.62
N LEU A 86 -14.21 -24.23 10.64
CA LEU A 86 -13.30 -23.53 11.55
C LEU A 86 -13.92 -23.20 12.93
N ILE A 87 -15.24 -23.44 13.11
CA ILE A 87 -15.92 -23.25 14.41
C ILE A 87 -15.25 -24.11 15.51
N VAL A 88 -14.76 -25.30 15.16
CA VAL A 88 -14.10 -26.22 16.12
C VAL A 88 -12.67 -25.77 16.49
N ALA A 89 -12.05 -24.90 15.68
CA ALA A 89 -10.66 -24.47 15.85
C ALA A 89 -10.51 -22.94 15.94
N GLU A 90 -11.46 -22.31 16.63
CA GLU A 90 -11.61 -20.85 16.70
C GLU A 90 -10.33 -20.15 17.18
N GLU A 91 -9.62 -20.67 18.18
CA GLU A 91 -8.41 -20.06 18.72
C GLU A 91 -7.23 -20.09 17.73
N GLU A 92 -7.02 -21.20 17.03
CA GLU A 92 -5.96 -21.29 16.02
C GLU A 92 -6.21 -20.35 14.85
N VAL A 93 -7.48 -20.16 14.48
CA VAL A 93 -7.90 -19.26 13.42
C VAL A 93 -7.71 -17.81 13.82
N LYS A 94 -8.10 -17.43 15.04
CA LYS A 94 -7.88 -16.07 15.58
C LYS A 94 -6.38 -15.72 15.60
N GLU A 95 -5.55 -16.65 16.07
CA GLU A 95 -4.10 -16.44 16.07
C GLU A 95 -3.54 -16.28 14.65
N HIS A 96 -4.04 -17.06 13.70
CA HIS A 96 -3.65 -16.95 12.29
C HIS A 96 -4.06 -15.60 11.71
N ILE A 97 -5.31 -15.17 11.92
CA ILE A 97 -5.82 -13.87 11.44
C ILE A 97 -4.98 -12.73 12.04
N LYS A 98 -4.68 -12.77 13.33
CA LYS A 98 -3.85 -11.77 14.01
C LYS A 98 -2.45 -11.68 13.40
N LYS A 99 -1.79 -12.81 13.15
CA LYS A 99 -0.46 -12.87 12.51
C LYS A 99 -0.49 -12.35 11.07
N GLN A 100 -1.50 -12.73 10.30
CA GLN A 100 -1.66 -12.24 8.92
C GLN A 100 -2.07 -10.77 8.88
N GLY A 101 -2.88 -10.32 9.83
CA GLY A 101 -3.22 -8.91 10.01
C GLY A 101 -1.98 -8.06 10.22
N LEU A 102 -1.08 -8.47 11.11
CA LEU A 102 0.18 -7.75 11.36
C LEU A 102 1.08 -7.71 10.11
N ARG A 103 1.21 -8.83 9.39
CA ARG A 103 2.00 -8.87 8.14
C ARG A 103 1.41 -7.99 7.06
N SER A 104 0.09 -8.02 6.89
CA SER A 104 -0.63 -7.17 5.94
C SER A 104 -0.49 -5.69 6.32
N PHE A 105 -0.58 -5.37 7.61
CA PHE A 105 -0.37 -4.02 8.12
C PHE A 105 1.03 -3.51 7.79
N ILE A 106 2.09 -4.27 8.11
CA ILE A 106 3.48 -3.88 7.83
C ILE A 106 3.69 -3.66 6.32
N PHE A 107 3.16 -4.56 5.49
CA PHE A 107 3.24 -4.43 4.03
C PHE A 107 2.59 -3.14 3.53
N TRP A 108 1.32 -2.90 3.92
CA TRP A 108 0.58 -1.71 3.49
C TRP A 108 1.13 -0.41 4.08
N LEU A 109 1.68 -0.46 5.30
CA LEU A 109 2.38 0.67 5.90
C LEU A 109 3.66 1.00 5.11
N SER A 110 4.42 -0.02 4.70
CA SER A 110 5.61 0.17 3.87
C SER A 110 5.28 0.78 2.51
N VAL A 111 4.22 0.29 1.85
CA VAL A 111 3.74 0.85 0.57
C VAL A 111 3.31 2.30 0.74
N GLN A 112 2.55 2.61 1.80
CA GLN A 112 2.13 3.98 2.11
C GLN A 112 3.32 4.92 2.30
N ASN A 113 4.27 4.54 3.16
CA ASN A 113 5.46 5.34 3.42
C ASN A 113 6.31 5.51 2.16
N PHE A 114 6.45 4.47 1.35
CA PHE A 114 7.18 4.56 0.07
C PHE A 114 6.57 5.61 -0.86
N VAL A 115 5.25 5.61 -1.03
CA VAL A 115 4.57 6.61 -1.88
C VAL A 115 4.66 8.01 -1.29
N LEU A 116 4.50 8.18 0.03
CA LEU A 116 4.63 9.48 0.68
C LEU A 116 6.05 10.05 0.60
N ILE A 117 7.08 9.21 0.70
CA ILE A 117 8.49 9.62 0.51
C ILE A 117 8.74 10.04 -0.94
N LEU A 118 8.14 9.34 -1.91
CA LEU A 118 8.24 9.72 -3.33
C LEU A 118 7.57 11.07 -3.61
N LEU A 119 6.52 11.42 -2.86
CA LEU A 119 5.85 12.72 -2.92
C LEU A 119 6.50 13.79 -2.02
N ALA A 120 7.50 13.42 -1.19
CA ALA A 120 8.15 14.34 -0.26
C ALA A 120 8.69 15.63 -0.91
N PRO A 121 9.33 15.60 -2.10
CA PRO A 121 9.79 16.83 -2.75
C PRO A 121 8.65 17.83 -3.03
N LEU A 122 7.46 17.33 -3.42
CA LEU A 122 6.29 18.19 -3.62
C LEU A 122 5.79 18.79 -2.31
N PHE A 123 5.74 18.01 -1.23
CA PHE A 123 5.39 18.52 0.10
C PHE A 123 6.36 19.61 0.56
N LEU A 124 7.65 19.41 0.37
CA LEU A 124 8.67 20.40 0.74
C LEU A 124 8.61 21.66 -0.14
N ALA A 125 8.28 21.52 -1.42
CA ALA A 125 8.11 22.65 -2.35
C ALA A 125 6.92 23.55 -1.96
N THR A 126 5.90 23.04 -1.25
CA THR A 126 4.81 23.87 -0.70
C THR A 126 5.22 24.72 0.51
N GLY A 127 6.48 24.68 0.94
CA GLY A 127 6.97 25.38 2.12
C GLY A 127 6.80 24.63 3.44
N VAL A 128 6.31 23.40 3.39
CA VAL A 128 6.21 22.53 4.57
C VAL A 128 7.60 22.09 5.00
N GLY A 129 8.01 22.46 6.21
CA GLY A 129 9.32 22.06 6.76
C GLY A 129 9.42 20.55 7.00
N LEU A 130 10.64 20.04 6.93
CA LEU A 130 10.94 18.60 7.13
C LEU A 130 10.39 18.02 8.45
N PRO A 131 10.42 18.74 9.61
CA PRO A 131 9.83 18.22 10.84
C PRO A 131 8.30 18.07 10.78
N ILE A 132 7.61 18.98 10.08
CA ILE A 132 6.17 18.90 9.89
C ILE A 132 5.82 17.72 8.97
N PHE A 133 6.61 17.49 7.93
CA PHE A 133 6.45 16.32 7.06
C PHE A 133 6.67 15.00 7.82
N ALA A 134 7.68 14.94 8.71
CA ALA A 134 7.91 13.77 9.55
C ALA A 134 6.72 13.50 10.49
N LEU A 135 6.18 14.55 11.11
CA LEU A 135 4.98 14.45 11.95
C LEU A 135 3.77 13.95 11.13
N TYR A 136 3.63 14.43 9.91
CA TYR A 136 2.57 13.98 8.99
C TYR A 136 2.68 12.48 8.68
N LEU A 137 3.89 11.96 8.41
CA LEU A 137 4.13 10.52 8.21
C LEU A 137 3.72 9.70 9.44
N LEU A 138 4.04 10.17 10.64
CA LEU A 138 3.67 9.50 11.89
C LEU A 138 2.14 9.48 12.08
N MET A 139 1.47 10.59 11.83
CA MET A 139 0.00 10.67 11.92
C MET A 139 -0.68 9.74 10.91
N MET A 140 -0.18 9.68 9.67
CA MET A 140 -0.67 8.77 8.65
C MET A 140 -0.45 7.30 9.01
N GLY A 141 0.70 6.98 9.65
CA GLY A 141 0.98 5.65 10.18
C GLY A 141 0.02 5.25 11.30
N ALA A 142 -0.24 6.15 12.25
CA ALA A 142 -1.20 5.93 13.33
C ALA A 142 -2.64 5.76 12.81
N GLY A 143 -3.06 6.56 11.82
CA GLY A 143 -4.35 6.42 11.16
C GLY A 143 -4.49 5.07 10.44
N LYS A 144 -3.43 4.60 9.76
CA LYS A 144 -3.38 3.28 9.15
C LYS A 144 -3.55 2.17 10.17
N TYR A 145 -2.83 2.26 11.30
CA TYR A 145 -2.94 1.30 12.39
C TYR A 145 -4.36 1.22 12.94
N TRP A 146 -5.00 2.35 13.18
CA TRP A 146 -6.37 2.40 13.67
C TRP A 146 -7.38 1.78 12.67
N LEU A 147 -7.24 2.07 11.37
CA LEU A 147 -8.09 1.47 10.33
C LEU A 147 -7.90 -0.05 10.24
N PHE A 148 -6.66 -0.54 10.38
CA PHE A 148 -6.41 -1.98 10.38
C PHE A 148 -6.97 -2.67 11.63
N GLN A 149 -6.91 -2.06 12.79
CA GLN A 149 -7.55 -2.55 14.01
C GLN A 149 -9.08 -2.71 13.83
N ARG A 150 -9.74 -1.70 13.23
CA ARG A 150 -11.17 -1.77 12.92
C ARG A 150 -11.54 -2.87 11.92
N LYS A 151 -10.67 -3.18 10.97
CA LYS A 151 -10.89 -4.26 10.00
C LYS A 151 -10.61 -5.65 10.58
N ALA A 152 -9.85 -5.73 11.67
CA ALA A 152 -9.49 -6.97 12.34
C ALA A 152 -10.51 -7.41 13.41
N ASN A 153 -11.29 -6.49 13.95
CA ASN A 153 -12.42 -6.73 14.87
C ASN A 153 -13.72 -6.90 14.09
#